data_61880b781f2d7fe849ffe477b4fe4aaa
#
_entry.id   61880b781f2d7fe849ffe477b4fe4aaa
#
_cell.length_a   1.000
_cell.length_b   1.000
_cell.length_c   1.000
_cell.angle_alpha   90.00
_cell.angle_beta   90.00
_cell.angle_gamma   90.00
#
_symmetry.space_group_name_H-M   'P 1'
#
loop_
_entity.id
_entity.type
_entity.pdbx_description
1 polymer ?
#
loop_
_entity_poly.entity_id
_entity_poly.type
_entity_poly.pdbx_seq_one_letter_code
_entity_poly.pdbx_strand_id
1 'polypeptide(L)'
;AVLVKGEEIVYTNENQIYTASDPTFHAEAGLLRLFCQETGITDLRDYTLYSSCEPCFMCCGAMVWTKLGRLVYGASDRDLCEILGEEGNDCAEMIFDHSPFRPAITGGVLRERSIRILKAYFKDHGKG
;
A
#
# COMPACT_ATOMS: atom_id res chain seq x y z
N ALA A 1 -6.14 2.71 -2.19
CA ALA A 1 -4.90 2.91 -2.95
C ALA A 1 -5.19 3.51 -4.31
N VAL A 2 -4.29 4.31 -4.80
CA VAL A 2 -4.43 5.04 -6.06
C VAL A 2 -3.13 4.88 -6.86
N LEU A 3 -3.24 4.47 -8.12
CA LEU A 3 -2.11 4.37 -9.04
C LEU A 3 -2.14 5.55 -10.01
N VAL A 4 -0.98 6.22 -10.15
CA VAL A 4 -0.84 7.44 -10.91
C VAL A 4 0.31 7.29 -11.92
N LYS A 5 0.10 7.77 -13.15
CA LYS A 5 1.15 7.95 -14.14
C LYS A 5 1.22 9.42 -14.53
N GLY A 6 2.34 10.08 -14.27
CA GLY A 6 2.44 11.53 -14.42
C GLY A 6 1.47 12.22 -13.48
N GLU A 7 0.52 12.98 -14.01
CA GLU A 7 -0.52 13.68 -13.24
C GLU A 7 -1.90 13.00 -13.35
N GLU A 8 -1.96 11.82 -13.97
CA GLU A 8 -3.22 11.14 -14.25
C GLU A 8 -3.42 9.95 -13.32
N ILE A 9 -4.58 9.88 -12.68
CA ILE A 9 -5.01 8.71 -11.92
C ILE A 9 -5.44 7.65 -12.94
N VAL A 10 -4.74 6.51 -12.96
CA VAL A 10 -5.01 5.45 -13.94
C VAL A 10 -5.78 4.27 -13.35
N TYR A 11 -5.75 4.11 -12.02
CA TYR A 11 -6.48 3.02 -11.35
C TYR A 11 -6.68 3.34 -9.87
N THR A 12 -7.78 2.85 -9.30
CA THR A 12 -8.04 2.93 -7.86
C THR A 12 -8.54 1.57 -7.36
N ASN A 13 -8.25 1.26 -6.11
CA ASN A 13 -8.76 0.07 -5.46
C ASN A 13 -8.82 0.28 -3.96
N GLU A 14 -9.68 -0.48 -3.30
CA GLU A 14 -9.82 -0.49 -1.85
C GLU A 14 -9.64 -1.90 -1.31
N ASN A 15 -9.52 -2.04 0.00
CA ASN A 15 -9.39 -3.33 0.66
C ASN A 15 -10.66 -4.17 0.42
N GLN A 16 -10.49 -5.39 -0.10
CA GLN A 16 -11.59 -6.30 -0.42
C GLN A 16 -11.49 -7.64 0.33
N ILE A 17 -10.80 -7.66 1.45
CA ILE A 17 -10.63 -8.87 2.26
C ILE A 17 -11.99 -9.53 2.54
N TYR A 18 -12.96 -8.75 2.98
CA TYR A 18 -14.28 -9.26 3.35
C TYR A 18 -15.19 -9.49 2.14
N THR A 19 -15.23 -8.57 1.20
CA THR A 19 -16.12 -8.65 0.03
C THR A 19 -15.73 -9.76 -0.93
N ALA A 20 -14.42 -10.03 -1.08
CA ALA A 20 -13.90 -11.09 -1.93
C ALA A 20 -13.64 -12.40 -1.17
N SER A 21 -13.82 -12.41 0.15
CA SER A 21 -13.46 -13.55 1.02
C SER A 21 -12.02 -14.02 0.79
N ASP A 22 -11.12 -13.05 0.61
CA ASP A 22 -9.71 -13.31 0.32
C ASP A 22 -8.84 -12.44 1.24
N PRO A 23 -8.17 -13.04 2.24
CA PRO A 23 -7.35 -12.29 3.18
C PRO A 23 -6.13 -11.62 2.53
N THR A 24 -5.78 -11.98 1.31
CA THR A 24 -4.68 -11.36 0.56
C THR A 24 -5.13 -10.19 -0.31
N PHE A 25 -6.44 -9.92 -0.40
CA PHE A 25 -6.98 -8.88 -1.27
C PHE A 25 -6.90 -7.50 -0.63
N HIS A 26 -5.68 -7.09 -0.29
CA HIS A 26 -5.40 -5.75 0.20
C HIS A 26 -5.55 -4.73 -0.94
N ALA A 27 -5.76 -3.47 -0.59
CA ALA A 27 -5.96 -2.42 -1.58
C ALA A 27 -4.78 -2.32 -2.56
N GLU A 28 -3.55 -2.34 -2.06
CA GLU A 28 -2.34 -2.15 -2.86
C GLU A 28 -2.04 -3.36 -3.76
N ALA A 29 -1.92 -4.55 -3.18
CA ALA A 29 -1.65 -5.77 -3.96
C ALA A 29 -2.79 -6.07 -4.94
N GLY A 30 -4.04 -5.87 -4.52
CA GLY A 30 -5.21 -6.03 -5.37
C GLY A 30 -5.20 -5.06 -6.54
N LEU A 31 -4.84 -3.80 -6.29
CA LEU A 31 -4.73 -2.79 -7.34
C LEU A 31 -3.70 -3.21 -8.40
N LEU A 32 -2.51 -3.60 -7.96
CA LEU A 32 -1.43 -4.00 -8.88
C LEU A 32 -1.84 -5.20 -9.72
N ARG A 33 -2.45 -6.19 -9.09
CA ARG A 33 -2.94 -7.39 -9.77
C ARG A 33 -3.99 -7.07 -10.85
N LEU A 34 -5.01 -6.31 -10.47
CA LEU A 34 -6.11 -5.96 -11.39
C LEU A 34 -5.62 -5.08 -12.53
N PHE A 35 -4.80 -4.07 -12.23
CA PHE A 35 -4.26 -3.18 -13.26
C PHE A 35 -3.43 -3.96 -14.29
N CYS A 36 -2.51 -4.81 -13.83
CA CYS A 36 -1.69 -5.61 -14.73
C CYS A 36 -2.52 -6.57 -15.59
N GLN A 37 -3.53 -7.21 -14.98
CA GLN A 37 -4.41 -8.14 -15.71
C GLN A 37 -5.26 -7.43 -16.75
N GLU A 38 -5.83 -6.27 -16.42
CA GLU A 38 -6.73 -5.54 -17.28
C GLU A 38 -6.01 -4.79 -18.42
N THR A 39 -4.80 -4.30 -18.17
CA THR A 39 -4.04 -3.51 -19.15
C THR A 39 -2.98 -4.28 -19.90
N GLY A 40 -2.49 -5.39 -19.35
CA GLY A 40 -1.33 -6.10 -19.86
C GLY A 40 0.00 -5.42 -19.54
N ILE A 41 -0.02 -4.29 -18.83
CA ILE A 41 1.20 -3.58 -18.39
C ILE A 41 1.72 -4.25 -17.12
N THR A 42 2.96 -4.71 -17.12
CA THR A 42 3.56 -5.44 -15.99
C THR A 42 4.83 -4.77 -15.44
N ASP A 43 5.32 -3.73 -16.09
CA ASP A 43 6.45 -2.92 -15.64
C ASP A 43 5.94 -1.52 -15.30
N LEU A 44 5.94 -1.19 -14.01
CA LEU A 44 5.36 0.04 -13.50
C LEU A 44 6.39 1.08 -13.06
N ARG A 45 7.56 1.11 -13.71
CA ARG A 45 8.64 2.07 -13.37
C ARG A 45 8.22 3.53 -13.47
N ASP A 46 7.30 3.83 -14.36
CA ASP A 46 6.80 5.20 -14.58
C ASP A 46 5.57 5.53 -13.73
N TYR A 47 5.20 4.64 -12.83
CA TYR A 47 3.99 4.78 -12.02
C TYR A 47 4.31 5.04 -10.56
N THR A 48 3.40 5.74 -9.89
CA THR A 48 3.43 6.01 -8.45
C THR A 48 2.18 5.43 -7.81
N LEU A 49 2.33 4.69 -6.71
CA LEU A 49 1.21 4.19 -5.93
C LEU A 49 1.09 5.00 -4.65
N TYR A 50 -0.11 5.51 -4.40
CA TYR A 50 -0.45 6.24 -3.18
C TYR A 50 -1.30 5.36 -2.29
N SER A 51 -0.91 5.24 -1.03
CA SER A 51 -1.63 4.48 -0.01
C SER A 51 -1.80 5.31 1.26
N SER A 52 -2.93 5.17 1.94
CA SER A 52 -3.16 5.89 3.20
C SER A 52 -2.28 5.37 4.33
N CYS A 53 -1.86 4.12 4.25
CA CYS A 53 -1.00 3.47 5.25
C CYS A 53 0.15 2.76 4.54
N GLU A 54 1.29 2.64 5.24
CA GLU A 54 2.44 1.89 4.74
C GLU A 54 2.03 0.46 4.41
N PRO A 55 2.29 -0.02 3.17
CA PRO A 55 1.92 -1.37 2.76
C PRO A 55 2.64 -2.45 3.57
N CYS A 56 1.95 -3.57 3.77
CA CYS A 56 2.52 -4.74 4.44
C CYS A 56 3.59 -5.43 3.57
N PHE A 57 4.23 -6.46 4.11
CA PHE A 57 5.27 -7.22 3.40
C PHE A 57 4.77 -7.80 2.08
N MET A 58 3.56 -8.34 2.06
CA MET A 58 2.96 -8.91 0.85
C MET A 58 2.78 -7.85 -0.25
N CYS A 59 2.22 -6.70 0.11
CA CYS A 59 1.98 -5.62 -0.85
C CYS A 59 3.29 -5.01 -1.34
N CYS A 60 4.28 -4.85 -0.46
CA CYS A 60 5.62 -4.39 -0.84
C CYS A 60 6.29 -5.37 -1.80
N GLY A 61 6.15 -6.68 -1.57
CA GLY A 61 6.63 -7.70 -2.49
C GLY A 61 6.00 -7.58 -3.88
N ALA A 62 4.69 -7.34 -3.93
CA ALA A 62 4.00 -7.10 -5.21
C ALA A 62 4.54 -5.89 -5.95
N MET A 63 4.93 -4.82 -5.23
CA MET A 63 5.54 -3.63 -5.82
C MET A 63 6.91 -3.93 -6.42
N VAL A 64 7.70 -4.80 -5.79
CA VAL A 64 8.98 -5.27 -6.34
C VAL A 64 8.77 -6.06 -7.63
N TRP A 65 7.83 -7.00 -7.61
CA TRP A 65 7.55 -7.83 -8.80
C TRP A 65 7.02 -7.03 -9.99
N THR A 66 6.26 -5.98 -9.75
CA THR A 66 5.74 -5.10 -10.80
C THR A 66 6.71 -3.96 -11.16
N LYS A 67 7.84 -3.87 -10.47
CA LYS A 67 8.85 -2.80 -10.65
C LYS A 67 8.26 -1.41 -10.50
N LEU A 68 7.43 -1.22 -9.49
CA LEU A 68 6.82 0.08 -9.20
C LEU A 68 7.90 1.15 -8.99
N GLY A 69 7.75 2.30 -9.67
CA GLY A 69 8.73 3.38 -9.58
C GLY A 69 8.76 4.09 -8.25
N ARG A 70 7.59 4.39 -7.67
CA ARG A 70 7.49 5.13 -6.41
C ARG A 70 6.29 4.67 -5.58
N LEU A 71 6.51 4.57 -4.27
CA LEU A 71 5.48 4.40 -3.25
C LEU A 71 5.38 5.67 -2.41
N VAL A 72 4.17 6.19 -2.26
CA VAL A 72 3.85 7.31 -1.36
C VAL A 72 2.79 6.84 -0.36
N TYR A 73 3.03 7.05 0.94
CA TYR A 73 2.05 6.65 1.95
C TYR A 73 1.92 7.69 3.06
N GLY A 74 0.79 7.63 3.79
CA GLY A 74 0.50 8.54 4.90
C GLY A 74 1.05 8.00 6.22
N ALA A 75 0.26 7.21 6.94
CA ALA A 75 0.67 6.60 8.20
C ALA A 75 1.64 5.43 7.98
N SER A 76 2.65 5.30 8.85
CA SER A 76 3.57 4.16 8.82
C SER A 76 2.94 2.92 9.46
N ASP A 77 3.56 1.75 9.24
CA ASP A 77 3.18 0.53 9.96
C ASP A 77 3.34 0.70 11.47
N ARG A 78 4.35 1.43 11.91
CA ARG A 78 4.52 1.76 13.33
C ARG A 78 3.36 2.59 13.87
N ASP A 79 2.88 3.56 13.11
CA ASP A 79 1.72 4.37 13.48
C ASP A 79 0.46 3.50 13.61
N LEU A 80 0.25 2.59 12.65
CA LEU A 80 -0.88 1.67 12.68
C LEU A 80 -0.80 0.71 13.86
N CYS A 81 0.34 0.10 14.09
CA CYS A 81 0.54 -0.85 15.18
C CYS A 81 0.41 -0.19 16.56
N GLU A 82 0.81 1.07 16.70
CA GLU A 82 0.57 1.83 17.92
C GLU A 82 -0.94 1.95 18.21
N ILE A 83 -1.75 2.19 17.20
CA ILE A 83 -3.22 2.24 17.34
C ILE A 83 -3.77 0.88 17.78
N LEU A 84 -3.20 -0.22 17.29
CA LEU A 84 -3.63 -1.58 17.59
C LEU A 84 -3.00 -2.15 18.88
N GLY A 85 -2.09 -1.44 19.51
CA GLY A 85 -1.38 -1.93 20.69
C GLY A 85 -0.32 -2.98 20.38
N GLU A 86 0.29 -2.94 19.21
CA GLU A 86 1.28 -3.90 18.72
C GLU A 86 2.60 -3.19 18.37
N GLU A 87 3.66 -3.97 18.18
CA GLU A 87 4.92 -3.46 17.66
C GLU A 87 4.89 -3.41 16.13
N GLY A 88 5.27 -2.26 15.56
CA GLY A 88 5.35 -2.07 14.14
C GLY A 88 6.73 -2.35 13.57
N ASN A 89 6.80 -2.43 12.24
CA ASN A 89 8.01 -2.67 11.48
C ASN A 89 8.16 -1.63 10.37
N ASP A 90 9.35 -1.55 9.79
CA ASP A 90 9.62 -0.74 8.61
C ASP A 90 9.43 -1.61 7.36
N CYS A 91 8.18 -2.04 7.12
CA CYS A 91 7.85 -3.05 6.09
C CYS A 91 8.38 -2.70 4.71
N ALA A 92 8.13 -1.47 4.26
CA ALA A 92 8.53 -1.06 2.91
C ALA A 92 10.06 -1.04 2.77
N GLU A 93 10.77 -0.42 3.71
CA GLU A 93 12.24 -0.38 3.66
C GLU A 93 12.85 -1.77 3.77
N MET A 94 12.34 -2.61 4.67
CA MET A 94 12.84 -3.97 4.85
C MET A 94 12.75 -4.78 3.55
N ILE A 95 11.59 -4.78 2.92
CA ILE A 95 11.39 -5.54 1.68
C ILE A 95 12.21 -4.96 0.54
N PHE A 96 12.20 -3.64 0.36
CA PHE A 96 12.90 -3.01 -0.76
C PHE A 96 14.42 -3.10 -0.61
N ASP A 97 14.96 -2.98 0.60
CA ASP A 97 16.41 -3.11 0.86
C ASP A 97 16.94 -4.52 0.57
N HIS A 98 16.10 -5.54 0.67
CA HIS A 98 16.47 -6.93 0.44
C HIS A 98 16.03 -7.46 -0.92
N SER A 99 15.59 -6.59 -1.81
CA SER A 99 15.02 -6.94 -3.11
C SER A 99 15.91 -6.45 -4.26
N PRO A 100 15.88 -7.15 -5.42
CA PRO A 100 16.70 -6.75 -6.57
C PRO A 100 16.26 -5.45 -7.23
N PHE A 101 15.02 -5.01 -7.00
CA PHE A 101 14.48 -3.74 -7.47
C PHE A 101 13.92 -2.95 -6.29
N ARG A 102 14.28 -1.65 -6.22
CA ARG A 102 13.88 -0.80 -5.11
C ARG A 102 13.03 0.38 -5.60
N PRO A 103 11.70 0.38 -5.32
CA PRO A 103 10.88 1.58 -5.52
C PRO A 103 11.37 2.73 -4.65
N ALA A 104 11.21 3.97 -5.13
CA ALA A 104 11.43 5.14 -4.29
C ALA A 104 10.30 5.25 -3.26
N ILE A 105 10.63 5.68 -2.03
CA ILE A 105 9.65 5.76 -0.93
C ILE A 105 9.52 7.21 -0.47
N THR A 106 8.28 7.66 -0.28
CA THR A 106 7.96 8.91 0.40
C THR A 106 6.85 8.62 1.42
N GLY A 107 7.19 8.59 2.69
CA GLY A 107 6.24 8.35 3.78
C GLY A 107 5.85 9.64 4.49
N GLY A 108 4.82 9.56 5.35
CA GLY A 108 4.38 10.65 6.20
C GLY A 108 3.56 11.73 5.49
N VAL A 109 3.11 11.48 4.28
CA VAL A 109 2.27 12.44 3.54
C VAL A 109 0.86 12.46 4.15
N LEU A 110 0.42 13.62 4.66
CA LEU A 110 -0.84 13.75 5.41
C LEU A 110 -0.97 12.74 6.55
N ARG A 111 0.13 12.48 7.25
CA ARG A 111 0.23 11.47 8.30
C ARG A 111 -0.86 11.60 9.37
N GLU A 112 -1.07 12.79 9.89
CA GLU A 112 -2.05 13.04 10.96
C GLU A 112 -3.49 12.73 10.50
N ARG A 113 -3.82 13.06 9.28
CA ARG A 113 -5.13 12.75 8.70
C ARG A 113 -5.32 11.24 8.53
N SER A 114 -4.30 10.55 8.04
CA SER A 114 -4.32 9.08 7.91
C SER A 114 -4.48 8.40 9.26
N ILE A 115 -3.77 8.86 10.28
CA ILE A 115 -3.89 8.33 11.65
C ILE A 115 -5.31 8.52 12.19
N ARG A 116 -5.93 9.67 11.99
CA ARG A 116 -7.31 9.91 12.43
C ARG A 116 -8.31 8.96 11.76
N ILE A 117 -8.14 8.73 10.47
CA ILE A 117 -9.00 7.80 9.71
C ILE A 117 -8.83 6.37 10.22
N LEU A 118 -7.60 5.93 10.45
CA LEU A 118 -7.30 4.59 10.97
C LEU A 118 -7.87 4.40 12.38
N LYS A 119 -7.74 5.38 13.27
CA LYS A 119 -8.31 5.33 14.60
C LYS A 119 -9.83 5.19 14.57
N ALA A 120 -10.50 5.94 13.72
CA ALA A 120 -11.95 5.85 13.57
C ALA A 120 -12.37 4.48 13.03
N TYR A 121 -11.67 3.94 12.04
CA TYR A 121 -11.96 2.64 11.46
C TYR A 121 -11.80 1.51 12.50
N PHE A 122 -10.67 1.45 13.19
CA PHE A 122 -10.37 0.36 14.11
C PHE A 122 -11.12 0.47 15.45
N LYS A 123 -11.67 1.61 15.77
CA LYS A 123 -12.59 1.75 16.90
C LYS A 123 -13.85 0.90 16.68
N ASP A 124 -14.36 0.85 15.47
CA ASP A 124 -15.62 0.16 15.13
C ASP A 124 -15.41 -1.25 14.59
N HIS A 125 -14.27 -1.52 13.96
CA HIS A 125 -14.00 -2.77 13.23
C HIS A 125 -12.96 -3.68 13.89
N GLY A 126 -12.24 -3.16 14.89
CA GLY A 126 -11.12 -3.89 15.48
C GLY A 126 -10.02 -4.11 14.46
N LYS A 127 -9.21 -5.15 14.65
CA LYS A 127 -8.06 -5.48 13.80
C LYS A 127 -8.45 -6.14 12.48
N GLY A 128 -9.67 -6.28 12.21
CA GLY A 128 -10.24 -6.81 10.98
C GLY A 128 -9.45 -7.62 10.04
#